data_93e073f53538db51b30018c5829ec0bb
#
_entry.id   93e073f53538db51b30018c5829ec0bb
#
_cell.length_a   1.000
_cell.length_b   1.000
_cell.length_c   1.000
_cell.angle_alpha   90.00
_cell.angle_beta   90.00
_cell.angle_gamma   90.00
#
_symmetry.space_group_name_H-M   'P 1'
#
loop_
_entity.id
_entity.type
_entity.pdbx_description
1 polymer ?
#
loop_
_entity_poly.entity_id
_entity_poly.type
_entity_poly.pdbx_seq_one_letter_code
_entity_poly.pdbx_strand_id
1 'polypeptide(L)'
;MTLEVQGVIEQRNGIKERAAAALADELAKFVKHDYYLRVLVVGLGNEKVTPDSLGPHTADKVKITSHLFEIFECDGDWDYSNVCGFNPSVTGITGLETAELIDKVVSLARPDVVLAIDALAAKDIKRLSTTIQICDTGIMPGAGMGNRRKEISRKTVGCPVISIGVPTVIDARTLIMDAAEEIKAAGGDAEGRAAGCTQEKLQNYLEEGSFDMIVTSTDIDEIIKDFADIISNAINITLHPGIYSKVK
;
A
#
# COMPACT_ATOMS: atom_id res chain seq x y z
N MET A 1 -2.22 -0.56 11.84
CA MET A 1 -1.93 -1.99 12.05
C MET A 1 -0.88 -2.42 11.02
N THR A 2 0.01 -3.36 11.36
CA THR A 2 1.04 -3.87 10.43
C THR A 2 0.98 -5.40 10.45
N LEU A 3 0.91 -6.01 9.28
CA LEU A 3 1.00 -7.45 9.07
C LEU A 3 2.39 -7.77 8.51
N GLU A 4 3.14 -8.63 9.20
CA GLU A 4 4.46 -9.09 8.71
C GLU A 4 4.28 -10.30 7.79
N VAL A 5 4.87 -10.24 6.61
CA VAL A 5 4.73 -11.24 5.53
C VAL A 5 6.09 -11.61 4.92
N GLN A 6 7.12 -11.73 5.74
CA GLN A 6 8.49 -12.09 5.32
C GLN A 6 8.54 -13.33 4.42
N GLY A 7 7.64 -14.31 4.65
CA GLY A 7 7.55 -15.51 3.85
C GLY A 7 7.19 -15.30 2.37
N VAL A 8 6.69 -14.11 1.98
CA VAL A 8 6.41 -13.76 0.57
C VAL A 8 7.70 -13.69 -0.21
N ILE A 9 8.71 -12.99 0.31
CA ILE A 9 10.05 -12.91 -0.32
C ILE A 9 10.70 -14.30 -0.40
N GLU A 10 10.49 -15.13 0.63
CA GLU A 10 11.04 -16.50 0.69
C GLU A 10 10.25 -17.49 -0.15
N GLN A 11 9.21 -17.09 -0.86
CA GLN A 11 8.34 -17.89 -1.74
C GLN A 11 7.86 -19.21 -1.09
N ARG A 12 7.51 -19.16 0.21
CA ARG A 12 7.01 -20.32 0.94
C ARG A 12 5.64 -20.75 0.41
N ASN A 13 5.47 -22.05 0.18
CA ASN A 13 4.20 -22.62 -0.32
C ASN A 13 2.99 -22.21 0.53
N GLY A 14 1.92 -21.73 -0.11
CA GLY A 14 0.68 -21.31 0.53
C GLY A 14 0.78 -20.04 1.38
N ILE A 15 1.88 -19.27 1.27
CA ILE A 15 2.05 -18.05 2.04
C ILE A 15 1.09 -16.95 1.57
N LYS A 16 0.82 -16.85 0.27
CA LYS A 16 -0.05 -15.83 -0.30
C LYS A 16 -1.49 -16.00 0.19
N GLU A 17 -2.00 -17.21 0.17
CA GLU A 17 -3.35 -17.53 0.63
C GLU A 17 -3.52 -17.26 2.12
N ARG A 18 -2.53 -17.66 2.94
CA ARG A 18 -2.52 -17.37 4.38
C ARG A 18 -2.41 -15.89 4.68
N ALA A 19 -1.55 -15.17 3.96
CA ALA A 19 -1.41 -13.72 4.10
C ALA A 19 -2.69 -13.00 3.68
N ALA A 20 -3.33 -13.41 2.58
CA ALA A 20 -4.60 -12.86 2.13
C ALA A 20 -5.73 -13.12 3.16
N ALA A 21 -5.81 -14.32 3.72
CA ALA A 21 -6.80 -14.65 4.74
C ALA A 21 -6.57 -13.83 6.03
N ALA A 22 -5.32 -13.72 6.50
CA ALA A 22 -4.98 -12.91 7.67
C ALA A 22 -5.27 -11.41 7.43
N LEU A 23 -4.94 -10.90 6.25
CA LEU A 23 -5.24 -9.53 5.87
C LEU A 23 -6.75 -9.27 5.79
N ALA A 24 -7.53 -10.24 5.27
CA ALA A 24 -8.99 -10.14 5.23
C ALA A 24 -9.60 -10.09 6.64
N ASP A 25 -9.08 -10.90 7.60
CA ASP A 25 -9.52 -10.84 9.00
C ASP A 25 -9.27 -9.48 9.64
N GLU A 26 -8.13 -8.86 9.32
CA GLU A 26 -7.81 -7.53 9.82
C GLU A 26 -8.65 -6.45 9.12
N LEU A 27 -8.83 -6.56 7.80
CA LEU A 27 -9.63 -5.61 7.02
C LEU A 27 -11.11 -5.63 7.45
N ALA A 28 -11.65 -6.80 7.79
CA ALA A 28 -13.02 -6.96 8.30
C ALA A 28 -13.30 -6.23 9.62
N LYS A 29 -12.26 -5.81 10.36
CA LYS A 29 -12.42 -4.97 11.56
C LYS A 29 -12.75 -3.52 11.21
N PHE A 30 -12.35 -3.07 10.03
CA PHE A 30 -12.59 -1.72 9.52
C PHE A 30 -13.78 -1.66 8.57
N VAL A 31 -13.96 -2.70 7.75
CA VAL A 31 -15.01 -2.78 6.73
C VAL A 31 -15.78 -4.07 6.90
N LYS A 32 -17.01 -3.96 7.38
CA LYS A 32 -17.89 -5.12 7.50
C LYS A 32 -18.69 -5.26 6.21
N HIS A 33 -18.66 -6.46 5.65
CA HIS A 33 -19.50 -6.80 4.50
C HIS A 33 -20.97 -6.54 4.80
N ASP A 34 -21.62 -5.87 3.87
CA ASP A 34 -23.06 -5.66 3.81
C ASP A 34 -23.44 -5.53 2.33
N TYR A 35 -24.60 -6.04 1.95
CA TYR A 35 -25.10 -5.93 0.58
C TYR A 35 -25.22 -4.47 0.11
N TYR A 36 -25.65 -3.58 0.99
CA TYR A 36 -25.82 -2.17 0.67
C TYR A 36 -24.52 -1.37 0.78
N LEU A 37 -23.45 -1.98 1.28
CA LEU A 37 -22.16 -1.31 1.43
C LEU A 37 -21.58 -0.95 0.06
N ARG A 38 -21.39 0.34 -0.17
CA ARG A 38 -20.73 0.87 -1.37
C ARG A 38 -19.26 1.15 -1.06
N VAL A 39 -18.39 0.51 -1.81
CA VAL A 39 -16.94 0.63 -1.64
C VAL A 39 -16.32 1.19 -2.91
N LEU A 40 -15.48 2.22 -2.76
CA LEU A 40 -14.59 2.68 -3.82
C LEU A 40 -13.18 2.18 -3.55
N VAL A 41 -12.66 1.33 -4.43
CA VAL A 41 -11.26 0.87 -4.39
C VAL A 41 -10.42 1.79 -5.27
N VAL A 42 -9.39 2.38 -4.70
CA VAL A 42 -8.51 3.33 -5.39
C VAL A 42 -7.09 2.79 -5.42
N GLY A 43 -6.57 2.52 -6.62
CA GLY A 43 -5.19 2.13 -6.85
C GLY A 43 -4.30 3.36 -7.07
N LEU A 44 -3.57 3.79 -6.03
CA LEU A 44 -2.65 4.92 -6.11
C LEU A 44 -1.31 4.50 -6.72
N GLY A 45 -0.63 5.43 -7.36
CA GLY A 45 0.70 5.26 -7.93
C GLY A 45 0.72 5.26 -9.46
N ASN A 46 1.89 4.94 -9.99
CA ASN A 46 2.19 4.97 -11.43
C ASN A 46 2.41 3.56 -11.96
N GLU A 47 1.48 3.04 -12.74
CA GLU A 47 1.54 1.71 -13.35
C GLU A 47 2.82 1.49 -14.19
N LYS A 48 3.41 2.56 -14.75
CA LYS A 48 4.61 2.49 -15.60
C LYS A 48 5.92 2.47 -14.80
N VAL A 49 5.86 2.61 -13.49
CA VAL A 49 7.01 2.60 -12.59
C VAL A 49 6.84 1.44 -11.62
N THR A 50 7.53 0.33 -11.86
CA THR A 50 7.31 -0.93 -11.14
C THR A 50 7.19 -0.76 -9.63
N PRO A 51 8.11 -0.12 -8.89
CA PRO A 51 7.97 0.02 -7.43
C PRO A 51 6.74 0.83 -6.99
N ASP A 52 6.14 1.62 -7.87
CA ASP A 52 4.99 2.50 -7.62
C ASP A 52 3.68 1.93 -8.21
N SER A 53 3.70 0.72 -8.76
CA SER A 53 2.56 0.13 -9.49
C SER A 53 1.66 -0.77 -8.64
N LEU A 54 1.93 -0.91 -7.34
CA LEU A 54 1.17 -1.79 -6.44
C LEU A 54 -0.33 -1.48 -6.44
N GLY A 55 -0.69 -0.20 -6.28
CA GLY A 55 -2.08 0.24 -6.22
C GLY A 55 -2.87 -0.12 -7.48
N PRO A 56 -2.44 0.32 -8.68
CA PRO A 56 -3.09 -0.04 -9.94
C PRO A 56 -3.22 -1.54 -10.14
N HIS A 57 -2.14 -2.31 -9.97
CA HIS A 57 -2.18 -3.78 -10.12
C HIS A 57 -3.10 -4.47 -9.13
N THR A 58 -3.24 -3.94 -7.92
CA THR A 58 -4.18 -4.47 -6.93
C THR A 58 -5.62 -4.16 -7.33
N ALA A 59 -5.92 -2.91 -7.66
CA ALA A 59 -7.27 -2.47 -8.00
C ALA A 59 -7.82 -3.22 -9.23
N ASP A 60 -6.98 -3.50 -10.23
CA ASP A 60 -7.35 -4.25 -11.43
C ASP A 60 -7.75 -5.71 -11.14
N LYS A 61 -7.30 -6.28 -10.01
CA LYS A 61 -7.63 -7.65 -9.58
C LYS A 61 -8.81 -7.72 -8.61
N VAL A 62 -9.28 -6.58 -8.11
CA VAL A 62 -10.47 -6.54 -7.26
C VAL A 62 -11.73 -6.77 -8.09
N LYS A 63 -12.64 -7.59 -7.60
CA LYS A 63 -13.91 -7.86 -8.25
C LYS A 63 -14.82 -6.64 -8.17
N ILE A 64 -15.01 -5.97 -9.30
CA ILE A 64 -15.91 -4.82 -9.44
C ILE A 64 -17.34 -5.33 -9.69
N THR A 65 -18.29 -4.85 -8.91
CA THR A 65 -19.69 -5.32 -8.90
C THR A 65 -20.71 -4.21 -9.09
N SER A 66 -20.31 -2.95 -8.97
CA SER A 66 -21.24 -1.80 -9.00
C SER A 66 -22.17 -1.80 -10.22
N HIS A 67 -21.63 -2.14 -11.40
CA HIS A 67 -22.40 -2.24 -12.64
C HIS A 67 -23.50 -3.32 -12.60
N LEU A 68 -23.34 -4.38 -11.76
CA LEU A 68 -24.35 -5.43 -11.61
C LEU A 68 -25.57 -4.91 -10.86
N PHE A 69 -25.37 -4.03 -9.86
CA PHE A 69 -26.45 -3.40 -9.11
C PHE A 69 -27.29 -2.46 -9.97
N GLU A 70 -26.70 -1.82 -10.98
CA GLU A 70 -27.40 -0.95 -11.92
C GLU A 70 -28.21 -1.78 -12.95
N ILE A 71 -27.66 -2.91 -13.42
CA ILE A 71 -28.27 -3.69 -14.52
C ILE A 71 -29.40 -4.59 -14.02
N PHE A 72 -29.24 -5.20 -12.84
CA PHE A 72 -30.13 -6.28 -12.42
C PHE A 72 -31.19 -5.86 -11.41
N GLU A 73 -31.24 -4.57 -10.96
CA GLU A 73 -32.12 -4.10 -9.88
C GLU A 73 -32.18 -5.13 -8.72
N CYS A 74 -31.02 -5.71 -8.38
CA CYS A 74 -30.96 -6.94 -7.57
C CYS A 74 -31.51 -6.69 -6.17
N ASP A 75 -32.61 -7.31 -5.84
CA ASP A 75 -33.13 -7.45 -4.48
C ASP A 75 -32.27 -8.48 -3.72
N GLY A 76 -31.19 -7.99 -3.09
CA GLY A 76 -30.58 -8.67 -1.96
C GLY A 76 -29.86 -10.00 -2.22
N ASP A 77 -28.91 -10.05 -3.16
CA ASP A 77 -27.93 -11.12 -3.13
C ASP A 77 -26.83 -10.79 -2.11
N TRP A 78 -26.80 -11.51 -1.00
CA TRP A 78 -25.90 -11.27 0.13
C TRP A 78 -24.46 -11.72 -0.14
N ASP A 79 -24.16 -12.20 -1.35
CA ASP A 79 -22.89 -12.81 -1.68
C ASP A 79 -21.78 -11.76 -1.97
N TYR A 80 -22.15 -10.51 -2.26
CA TYR A 80 -21.19 -9.46 -2.60
C TYR A 80 -21.67 -8.04 -2.27
N SER A 81 -20.72 -7.16 -1.92
CA SER A 81 -20.94 -5.71 -1.75
C SER A 81 -20.91 -4.97 -3.09
N ASN A 82 -21.41 -3.73 -3.11
CA ASN A 82 -21.38 -2.84 -4.26
C ASN A 82 -20.00 -2.17 -4.35
N VAL A 83 -19.13 -2.66 -5.24
CA VAL A 83 -17.74 -2.23 -5.37
C VAL A 83 -17.48 -1.59 -6.72
N CYS A 84 -16.95 -0.37 -6.72
CA CYS A 84 -16.37 0.29 -7.88
C CYS A 84 -14.87 0.50 -7.70
N GLY A 85 -14.13 0.65 -8.80
CA GLY A 85 -12.67 0.81 -8.82
C GLY A 85 -12.24 2.04 -9.62
N PHE A 86 -11.13 2.65 -9.22
CA PHE A 86 -10.55 3.80 -9.89
C PHE A 86 -9.04 3.86 -9.74
N ASN A 87 -8.32 3.97 -10.85
CA ASN A 87 -6.87 4.19 -10.91
C ASN A 87 -6.59 5.63 -11.38
N PRO A 88 -6.36 6.59 -10.48
CA PRO A 88 -6.18 8.01 -10.82
C PRO A 88 -4.87 8.30 -11.54
N SER A 89 -3.90 7.39 -11.48
CA SER A 89 -2.51 7.65 -11.86
C SER A 89 -1.88 8.76 -11.00
N VAL A 90 -0.77 9.33 -11.42
CA VAL A 90 -0.04 10.37 -10.69
C VAL A 90 -0.13 11.73 -11.38
N THR A 91 -0.01 12.79 -10.62
CA THR A 91 -0.10 14.17 -11.12
C THR A 91 0.88 14.47 -12.26
N GLY A 92 2.07 13.84 -12.24
CA GLY A 92 3.06 14.00 -13.33
C GLY A 92 2.63 13.42 -14.68
N ILE A 93 1.63 12.52 -14.69
CA ILE A 93 1.05 11.96 -15.93
C ILE A 93 -0.22 12.70 -16.30
N THR A 94 -1.11 12.94 -15.35
CA THR A 94 -2.44 13.50 -15.60
C THR A 94 -2.46 15.03 -15.67
N GLY A 95 -1.49 15.69 -15.04
CA GLY A 95 -1.49 17.15 -14.83
C GLY A 95 -2.50 17.62 -13.76
N LEU A 96 -3.20 16.70 -13.11
CA LEU A 96 -4.24 16.99 -12.12
C LEU A 96 -3.82 16.47 -10.74
N GLU A 97 -4.29 17.14 -9.69
CA GLU A 97 -4.04 16.68 -8.32
C GLU A 97 -4.86 15.42 -8.02
N THR A 98 -4.19 14.35 -7.65
CA THR A 98 -4.79 13.02 -7.42
C THR A 98 -5.94 13.06 -6.39
N ALA A 99 -5.76 13.80 -5.29
CA ALA A 99 -6.80 13.92 -4.27
C ALA A 99 -8.06 14.63 -4.79
N GLU A 100 -7.93 15.59 -5.72
CA GLU A 100 -9.06 16.26 -6.35
C GLU A 100 -9.83 15.35 -7.31
N LEU A 101 -9.12 14.51 -8.05
CA LEU A 101 -9.74 13.48 -8.89
C LEU A 101 -10.55 12.50 -8.03
N ILE A 102 -9.98 12.03 -6.93
CA ILE A 102 -10.65 11.10 -6.01
C ILE A 102 -11.88 11.76 -5.38
N ASP A 103 -11.82 13.03 -4.96
CA ASP A 103 -12.97 13.77 -4.44
C ASP A 103 -14.13 13.79 -5.45
N LYS A 104 -13.85 14.01 -6.74
CA LYS A 104 -14.87 13.99 -7.78
C LYS A 104 -15.47 12.61 -8.01
N VAL A 105 -14.64 11.57 -7.98
CA VAL A 105 -15.10 10.18 -8.09
C VAL A 105 -15.94 9.79 -6.87
N VAL A 106 -15.53 10.17 -5.66
CA VAL A 106 -16.32 9.98 -4.42
C VAL A 106 -17.68 10.69 -4.53
N SER A 107 -17.70 11.91 -5.03
CA SER A 107 -18.96 12.66 -5.25
C SER A 107 -19.90 11.96 -6.24
N LEU A 108 -19.34 11.30 -7.26
CA LEU A 108 -20.08 10.52 -8.27
C LEU A 108 -20.58 9.18 -7.72
N ALA A 109 -19.66 8.36 -7.18
CA ALA A 109 -19.93 6.99 -6.73
C ALA A 109 -20.64 6.94 -5.36
N ARG A 110 -20.51 7.99 -4.55
CA ARG A 110 -21.06 8.10 -3.19
C ARG A 110 -20.79 6.86 -2.33
N PRO A 111 -19.53 6.46 -2.19
CA PRO A 111 -19.17 5.28 -1.42
C PRO A 111 -19.37 5.53 0.08
N ASP A 112 -19.64 4.46 0.82
CA ASP A 112 -19.69 4.47 2.29
C ASP A 112 -18.26 4.42 2.86
N VAL A 113 -17.30 3.88 2.09
CA VAL A 113 -15.87 3.79 2.44
C VAL A 113 -14.99 3.76 1.18
N VAL A 114 -13.81 4.38 1.28
CA VAL A 114 -12.73 4.30 0.28
C VAL A 114 -11.65 3.37 0.79
N LEU A 115 -11.23 2.39 -0.02
CA LEU A 115 -10.03 1.59 0.17
C LEU A 115 -8.95 2.12 -0.76
N ALA A 116 -7.92 2.77 -0.21
CA ALA A 116 -6.82 3.34 -0.97
C ALA A 116 -5.58 2.44 -0.87
N ILE A 117 -5.09 1.92 -1.98
CA ILE A 117 -3.91 1.06 -2.05
C ILE A 117 -2.74 1.86 -2.60
N ASP A 118 -1.58 1.81 -1.94
CA ASP A 118 -0.40 2.59 -2.32
C ASP A 118 0.91 1.84 -2.06
N ALA A 119 1.92 2.18 -2.83
CA ALA A 119 3.31 1.82 -2.58
C ALA A 119 3.94 2.84 -1.63
N LEU A 120 4.56 2.37 -0.55
CA LEU A 120 5.12 3.22 0.50
C LEU A 120 6.65 3.26 0.42
N ALA A 121 7.25 4.30 1.02
CA ALA A 121 8.68 4.32 1.33
C ALA A 121 8.93 3.71 2.71
N ALA A 122 9.86 2.76 2.78
CA ALA A 122 10.30 2.18 4.05
C ALA A 122 11.09 3.22 4.86
N LYS A 123 10.88 3.22 6.17
CA LYS A 123 11.68 3.98 7.15
C LYS A 123 12.72 3.11 7.86
N ASP A 124 12.74 1.82 7.55
CA ASP A 124 13.63 0.81 8.11
C ASP A 124 13.75 -0.29 7.05
N ILE A 125 14.98 -0.70 6.74
CA ILE A 125 15.26 -1.74 5.73
C ILE A 125 14.52 -3.06 6.03
N LYS A 126 14.29 -3.40 7.28
CA LYS A 126 13.58 -4.62 7.71
C LYS A 126 12.13 -4.66 7.26
N ARG A 127 11.54 -3.49 6.94
CA ARG A 127 10.16 -3.37 6.46
C ARG A 127 10.04 -3.37 4.94
N LEU A 128 11.16 -3.21 4.24
CA LEU A 128 11.15 -3.17 2.77
C LEU A 128 10.62 -4.49 2.22
N SER A 129 9.49 -4.44 1.51
CA SER A 129 8.83 -5.59 0.88
C SER A 129 8.47 -6.75 1.85
N THR A 130 8.36 -6.49 3.15
CA THR A 130 8.10 -7.52 4.18
C THR A 130 6.83 -7.27 4.99
N THR A 131 6.18 -6.11 4.82
CA THR A 131 5.03 -5.73 5.63
C THR A 131 3.89 -5.18 4.80
N ILE A 132 2.64 -5.44 5.23
CA ILE A 132 1.45 -4.75 4.76
C ILE A 132 0.94 -3.87 5.91
N GLN A 133 0.70 -2.60 5.64
CA GLN A 133 0.24 -1.63 6.62
C GLN A 133 -1.22 -1.23 6.32
N ILE A 134 -2.08 -1.25 7.33
CA ILE A 134 -3.46 -0.74 7.24
C ILE A 134 -3.60 0.44 8.20
N CYS A 135 -4.21 1.52 7.71
CA CYS A 135 -4.49 2.72 8.48
C CYS A 135 -5.86 3.30 8.13
N ASP A 136 -6.61 3.79 9.12
CA ASP A 136 -7.94 4.41 8.99
C ASP A 136 -7.92 5.94 9.07
N THR A 137 -6.74 6.53 9.17
CA THR A 137 -6.57 7.99 9.22
C THR A 137 -6.46 8.65 7.84
N GLY A 138 -6.44 7.85 6.77
CA GLY A 138 -6.21 8.30 5.40
C GLY A 138 -4.77 8.10 4.95
N ILE A 139 -4.43 8.68 3.80
CA ILE A 139 -3.11 8.58 3.19
C ILE A 139 -2.71 9.89 2.52
N MET A 140 -1.41 10.17 2.52
CA MET A 140 -0.81 11.27 1.76
C MET A 140 0.09 10.66 0.68
N PRO A 141 -0.38 10.57 -0.58
CA PRO A 141 0.39 9.93 -1.65
C PRO A 141 1.75 10.60 -1.83
N GLY A 142 2.81 9.80 -1.99
CA GLY A 142 4.16 10.29 -2.23
C GLY A 142 4.83 11.02 -1.05
N ALA A 143 4.26 11.01 0.15
CA ALA A 143 4.81 11.69 1.33
C ALA A 143 6.21 11.16 1.70
N GLY A 144 6.46 9.88 1.51
CA GLY A 144 7.77 9.24 1.76
C GLY A 144 8.88 9.69 0.81
N MET A 145 8.53 10.41 -0.26
CA MET A 145 9.42 10.87 -1.33
C MET A 145 9.61 12.39 -1.32
N GLY A 146 9.29 13.07 -0.21
CA GLY A 146 9.37 14.53 -0.11
C GLY A 146 8.31 15.29 -0.90
N ASN A 147 7.44 14.63 -1.63
CA ASN A 147 6.33 15.24 -2.36
C ASN A 147 5.18 15.56 -1.42
N ARG A 148 4.96 16.83 -1.11
CA ARG A 148 3.79 17.27 -0.34
C ARG A 148 2.56 17.27 -1.25
N ARG A 149 1.84 16.15 -1.31
CA ARG A 149 0.54 16.02 -1.98
C ARG A 149 -0.59 16.28 -0.99
N LYS A 150 -1.77 16.56 -1.53
CA LYS A 150 -2.98 16.68 -0.70
C LYS A 150 -3.32 15.34 -0.07
N GLU A 151 -3.68 15.38 1.20
CA GLU A 151 -4.15 14.21 1.95
C GLU A 151 -5.47 13.67 1.37
N ILE A 152 -5.59 12.34 1.33
CA ILE A 152 -6.83 11.63 1.05
C ILE A 152 -7.31 11.05 2.37
N SER A 153 -8.29 11.69 2.98
CA SER A 153 -8.82 11.33 4.30
C SER A 153 -10.30 11.65 4.38
N ARG A 154 -10.94 11.20 5.46
CA ARG A 154 -12.36 11.55 5.71
C ARG A 154 -12.63 13.05 5.66
N LYS A 155 -11.65 13.88 6.04
CA LYS A 155 -11.80 15.34 6.03
C LYS A 155 -11.83 15.92 4.63
N THR A 156 -11.12 15.31 3.68
CA THR A 156 -10.95 15.79 2.32
C THR A 156 -11.98 15.20 1.35
N VAL A 157 -12.39 13.95 1.55
CA VAL A 157 -13.32 13.25 0.63
C VAL A 157 -14.71 12.98 1.22
N GLY A 158 -14.95 13.31 2.50
CA GLY A 158 -16.28 13.26 3.13
C GLY A 158 -16.71 11.88 3.65
N CYS A 159 -16.00 10.80 3.34
CA CYS A 159 -16.28 9.44 3.85
C CYS A 159 -15.02 8.80 4.43
N PRO A 160 -15.14 7.72 5.24
CA PRO A 160 -14.00 6.99 5.77
C PRO A 160 -13.04 6.56 4.66
N VAL A 161 -11.74 6.70 4.93
CA VAL A 161 -10.66 6.25 4.04
C VAL A 161 -9.79 5.28 4.80
N ILE A 162 -9.67 4.06 4.29
CA ILE A 162 -8.78 3.03 4.80
C ILE A 162 -7.67 2.86 3.79
N SER A 163 -6.44 3.08 4.21
CA SER A 163 -5.27 2.89 3.37
C SER A 163 -4.63 1.53 3.62
N ILE A 164 -4.20 0.89 2.55
CA ILE A 164 -3.45 -0.37 2.56
C ILE A 164 -2.16 -0.09 1.79
N GLY A 165 -1.01 -0.28 2.42
CA GLY A 165 0.25 0.04 1.80
C GLY A 165 1.34 -0.98 2.06
N VAL A 166 2.26 -1.10 1.11
CA VAL A 166 3.46 -1.94 1.21
C VAL A 166 4.68 -1.07 0.96
N PRO A 167 5.71 -1.11 1.82
CA PRO A 167 6.98 -0.46 1.56
C PRO A 167 7.72 -1.17 0.42
N THR A 168 7.80 -0.54 -0.75
CA THR A 168 8.41 -1.08 -1.97
C THR A 168 9.76 -0.44 -2.28
N VAL A 169 10.03 0.69 -1.67
CA VAL A 169 11.26 1.47 -1.85
C VAL A 169 11.81 1.95 -0.51
N ILE A 170 13.10 2.28 -0.48
CA ILE A 170 13.75 2.95 0.65
C ILE A 170 14.65 4.07 0.11
N ASP A 171 14.73 5.19 0.83
CA ASP A 171 15.69 6.24 0.55
C ASP A 171 17.12 5.74 0.83
N ALA A 172 18.08 6.01 -0.06
CA ALA A 172 19.45 5.53 0.06
C ALA A 172 20.14 6.04 1.34
N ARG A 173 19.83 7.25 1.79
CA ARG A 173 20.36 7.81 3.04
C ARG A 173 19.85 7.04 4.25
N THR A 174 18.56 6.72 4.26
CA THR A 174 17.95 5.88 5.31
C THR A 174 18.63 4.52 5.36
N LEU A 175 18.82 3.86 4.22
CA LEU A 175 19.49 2.56 4.13
C LEU A 175 20.92 2.61 4.69
N ILE A 176 21.69 3.64 4.37
CA ILE A 176 23.07 3.80 4.85
C ILE A 176 23.09 4.06 6.36
N MET A 177 22.16 4.87 6.86
CA MET A 177 22.05 5.15 8.30
C MET A 177 21.67 3.90 9.09
N ASP A 178 20.68 3.13 8.62
CA ASP A 178 20.29 1.85 9.24
C ASP A 178 21.48 0.88 9.31
N ALA A 179 22.24 0.73 8.22
CA ALA A 179 23.41 -0.12 8.19
C ALA A 179 24.51 0.33 9.19
N ALA A 180 24.72 1.64 9.31
CA ALA A 180 25.68 2.19 10.26
C ALA A 180 25.25 1.95 11.73
N GLU A 181 23.95 2.02 12.03
CA GLU A 181 23.41 1.73 13.35
C GLU A 181 23.52 0.24 13.70
N GLU A 182 23.25 -0.67 12.76
CA GLU A 182 23.42 -2.11 12.97
C GLU A 182 24.87 -2.50 13.23
N ILE A 183 25.83 -1.91 12.50
CA ILE A 183 27.27 -2.15 12.73
C ILE A 183 27.67 -1.72 14.15
N LYS A 184 27.20 -0.56 14.62
CA LYS A 184 27.46 -0.12 16.00
C LYS A 184 26.87 -1.07 17.03
N ALA A 185 25.61 -1.50 16.83
CA ALA A 185 24.90 -2.40 17.74
C ALA A 185 25.56 -3.79 17.84
N ALA A 186 26.16 -4.26 16.74
CA ALA A 186 26.88 -5.53 16.69
C ALA A 186 28.24 -5.51 17.44
N GLY A 187 28.60 -4.42 18.13
CA GLY A 187 29.87 -4.31 18.86
C GLY A 187 31.07 -4.16 17.95
N GLY A 188 30.84 -3.64 16.76
CA GLY A 188 31.89 -3.32 15.80
C GLY A 188 32.70 -2.10 16.21
N ASP A 189 33.37 -2.19 17.38
CA ASP A 189 34.54 -1.38 17.67
C ASP A 189 35.66 -1.84 16.74
N ALA A 190 35.60 -1.35 15.50
CA ALA A 190 36.75 -1.33 14.62
C ALA A 190 37.77 -0.39 15.28
N GLU A 191 38.51 -0.94 16.27
CA GLU A 191 39.67 -0.27 16.83
C GLU A 191 40.55 0.21 15.69
N GLY A 192 40.54 1.51 15.46
CA GLY A 192 41.61 2.17 14.73
C GLY A 192 41.29 2.82 13.39
N ARG A 193 40.14 2.66 12.76
CA ARG A 193 39.86 3.34 11.47
C ARG A 193 38.50 4.07 11.37
N ALA A 194 37.52 3.79 12.20
CA ALA A 194 36.25 4.48 12.24
C ALA A 194 36.09 5.44 13.45
N ALA A 195 37.10 5.62 14.27
CA ALA A 195 37.09 6.47 15.47
C ALA A 195 36.82 7.95 15.22
N GLY A 196 36.60 8.36 13.98
CA GLY A 196 36.27 9.73 13.61
C GLY A 196 34.93 9.93 12.89
N CYS A 197 34.18 8.83 12.58
CA CYS A 197 32.88 8.94 11.91
C CYS A 197 31.76 8.97 12.96
N THR A 198 31.42 10.16 13.44
CA THR A 198 30.22 10.34 14.27
C THR A 198 28.98 10.30 13.36
N GLN A 199 27.84 9.96 13.94
CA GLN A 199 26.54 9.92 13.23
C GLN A 199 26.26 11.27 12.53
N GLU A 200 26.62 12.37 13.17
CA GLU A 200 26.53 13.72 12.63
C GLU A 200 27.39 13.93 11.37
N LYS A 201 28.63 13.42 11.36
CA LYS A 201 29.50 13.52 10.17
C LYS A 201 28.98 12.65 9.02
N LEU A 202 28.43 11.47 9.31
CA LEU A 202 27.82 10.62 8.30
C LEU A 202 26.57 11.30 7.73
N GLN A 203 25.73 11.88 8.57
CA GLN A 203 24.55 12.61 8.14
C GLN A 203 24.91 13.81 7.24
N ASN A 204 25.86 14.64 7.66
CA ASN A 204 26.36 15.78 6.87
C ASN A 204 26.94 15.30 5.52
N TYR A 205 27.71 14.22 5.50
CA TYR A 205 28.23 13.64 4.26
C TYR A 205 27.13 13.17 3.32
N LEU A 206 26.07 12.57 3.85
CA LEU A 206 24.92 12.10 3.06
C LEU A 206 24.05 13.27 2.56
N GLU A 207 24.00 14.37 3.30
CA GLU A 207 23.27 15.59 2.90
C GLU A 207 24.02 16.37 1.81
N GLU A 208 25.36 16.43 1.90
CA GLU A 208 26.22 17.11 0.93
C GLU A 208 26.48 16.26 -0.33
N GLY A 209 26.33 14.94 -0.23
CA GLY A 209 26.60 14.01 -1.32
C GLY A 209 25.39 13.79 -2.25
N SER A 210 25.65 13.18 -3.42
CA SER A 210 24.63 12.84 -4.42
C SER A 210 23.89 11.53 -4.05
N PHE A 211 23.39 11.42 -2.81
CA PHE A 211 22.64 10.26 -2.33
C PHE A 211 21.11 10.42 -2.46
N ASP A 212 20.67 11.37 -3.28
CA ASP A 212 19.25 11.59 -3.58
C ASP A 212 18.76 10.54 -4.58
N MET A 213 18.69 9.31 -4.11
CA MET A 213 18.25 8.16 -4.89
C MET A 213 17.38 7.23 -4.06
N ILE A 214 16.58 6.45 -4.77
CA ILE A 214 15.67 5.47 -4.21
C ILE A 214 16.14 4.09 -4.57
N VAL A 215 16.15 3.21 -3.59
CA VAL A 215 16.56 1.82 -3.71
C VAL A 215 15.33 0.93 -3.57
N THR A 216 15.28 -0.11 -4.36
CA THR A 216 14.25 -1.15 -4.29
C THR A 216 14.89 -2.54 -4.40
N SER A 217 14.11 -3.60 -4.12
CA SER A 217 14.54 -4.98 -4.26
C SER A 217 14.79 -5.34 -5.72
N THR A 218 15.75 -6.23 -5.99
CA THR A 218 16.04 -6.71 -7.35
C THR A 218 14.85 -7.41 -8.00
N ASP A 219 14.05 -8.11 -7.20
CA ASP A 219 12.90 -8.90 -7.67
C ASP A 219 11.57 -8.13 -7.52
N ILE A 220 11.64 -6.81 -7.63
CA ILE A 220 10.49 -5.93 -7.37
C ILE A 220 9.26 -6.25 -8.24
N ASP A 221 9.45 -6.73 -9.47
CA ASP A 221 8.37 -7.11 -10.37
C ASP A 221 7.53 -8.27 -9.81
N GLU A 222 8.19 -9.30 -9.26
CA GLU A 222 7.52 -10.43 -8.60
C GLU A 222 6.90 -10.01 -7.28
N ILE A 223 7.60 -9.21 -6.50
CA ILE A 223 7.13 -8.68 -5.22
C ILE A 223 5.83 -7.90 -5.39
N ILE A 224 5.78 -6.97 -6.34
CA ILE A 224 4.57 -6.19 -6.64
C ILE A 224 3.41 -7.10 -7.04
N LYS A 225 3.65 -8.07 -7.90
CA LYS A 225 2.64 -9.04 -8.34
C LYS A 225 2.09 -9.84 -7.17
N ASP A 226 2.97 -10.34 -6.30
CA ASP A 226 2.61 -11.15 -5.15
C ASP A 226 1.81 -10.36 -4.11
N PHE A 227 2.24 -9.14 -3.79
CA PHE A 227 1.47 -8.28 -2.89
C PHE A 227 0.14 -7.83 -3.50
N ALA A 228 0.09 -7.56 -4.80
CA ALA A 228 -1.16 -7.26 -5.49
C ALA A 228 -2.14 -8.44 -5.42
N ASP A 229 -1.66 -9.68 -5.59
CA ASP A 229 -2.46 -10.90 -5.41
C ASP A 229 -2.99 -11.03 -3.98
N ILE A 230 -2.12 -10.85 -2.98
CA ILE A 230 -2.49 -10.96 -1.56
C ILE A 230 -3.55 -9.92 -1.19
N ILE A 231 -3.32 -8.65 -1.54
CA ILE A 231 -4.20 -7.55 -1.14
C ILE A 231 -5.53 -7.62 -1.87
N SER A 232 -5.54 -7.88 -3.18
CA SER A 232 -6.77 -8.01 -3.95
C SER A 232 -7.61 -9.21 -3.49
N ASN A 233 -6.98 -10.35 -3.19
CA ASN A 233 -7.67 -11.52 -2.63
C ASN A 233 -8.25 -11.21 -1.24
N ALA A 234 -7.51 -10.52 -0.37
CA ALA A 234 -8.02 -10.11 0.93
C ALA A 234 -9.24 -9.18 0.81
N ILE A 235 -9.20 -8.20 -0.08
CA ILE A 235 -10.33 -7.31 -0.38
C ILE A 235 -11.52 -8.13 -0.91
N ASN A 236 -11.30 -9.02 -1.87
CA ASN A 236 -12.34 -9.87 -2.44
C ASN A 236 -12.97 -10.78 -1.38
N ILE A 237 -12.18 -11.43 -0.51
CA ILE A 237 -12.68 -12.25 0.61
C ILE A 237 -13.53 -11.40 1.57
N THR A 238 -13.11 -10.17 1.85
CA THR A 238 -13.82 -9.29 2.79
C THR A 238 -15.13 -8.77 2.22
N LEU A 239 -15.16 -8.38 0.93
CA LEU A 239 -16.29 -7.71 0.31
C LEU A 239 -17.25 -8.66 -0.43
N HIS A 240 -16.80 -9.86 -0.77
CA HIS A 240 -17.55 -10.85 -1.56
C HIS A 240 -17.50 -12.26 -0.93
N PRO A 241 -17.93 -12.41 0.33
CA PRO A 241 -17.76 -13.66 1.09
C PRO A 241 -18.51 -14.86 0.50
N GLY A 242 -19.52 -14.64 -0.32
CA GLY A 242 -20.26 -15.71 -1.00
C GLY A 242 -19.52 -16.27 -2.23
N ILE A 243 -18.64 -15.46 -2.83
CA ILE A 243 -17.87 -15.84 -4.03
C ILE A 243 -16.46 -16.27 -3.64
N TYR A 244 -15.84 -15.56 -2.69
CA TYR A 244 -14.48 -15.79 -2.23
C TYR A 244 -14.49 -16.31 -0.79
N SER A 245 -14.09 -17.56 -0.61
CA SER A 245 -13.95 -18.16 0.73
C SER A 245 -12.49 -18.16 1.17
N LYS A 246 -12.27 -18.05 2.48
CA LYS A 246 -10.95 -18.31 3.06
C LYS A 246 -10.58 -19.77 2.80
N VAL A 247 -9.40 -20.02 2.30
CA VAL A 247 -8.83 -21.36 2.26
C VAL A 247 -8.70 -21.83 3.72
N LYS A 248 -9.35 -22.95 4.04
CA LYS A 248 -9.30 -23.55 5.37
C LYS A 248 -7.97 -24.27 5.60
#